data_21364c4bf104e9d32a43c886e939d625
#
_entry.id   21364c4bf104e9d32a43c886e939d625
#
_cell.length_a   1.000
_cell.length_b   1.000
_cell.length_c   1.000
_cell.angle_alpha   90.00
_cell.angle_beta   90.00
_cell.angle_gamma   90.00
#
_symmetry.space_group_name_H-M   'P 1'
#
loop_
_entity.id
_entity.type
_entity.pdbx_description
1 polymer ?
#
loop_
_entity_poly.entity_id
_entity_poly.type
_entity_poly.pdbx_seq_one_letter_code
_entity_poly.pdbx_strand_id
1 'polypeptide(L)'
;MKAIVVTDQAAGTAGMSLVERPEPPAAINDVIVQVHASGFVPTEMAWPSTWTDRAGRDRTPSIPGHELTGVVTALGYGTTGLSVGQRVFRVRP
;
A
#
# COMPACT_ATOMS: atom_id res chain seq x y z
N MET A 1 8.29 -4.51 9.42
CA MET A 1 7.42 -5.33 8.55
C MET A 1 8.12 -5.67 7.25
N LYS A 2 7.75 -6.75 6.63
CA LYS A 2 8.26 -7.10 5.29
C LYS A 2 7.41 -6.45 4.22
N ALA A 3 8.07 -5.95 3.17
CA ALA A 3 7.39 -5.33 2.04
C ALA A 3 8.10 -5.67 0.74
N ILE A 4 7.32 -5.79 -0.34
CA ILE A 4 7.86 -5.89 -1.69
C ILE A 4 7.89 -4.48 -2.26
N VAL A 5 9.07 -4.03 -2.73
CA VAL A 5 9.25 -2.69 -3.28
C VAL A 5 9.78 -2.74 -4.70
N VAL A 6 9.52 -1.67 -5.45
CA VAL A 6 10.01 -1.46 -6.80
C VAL A 6 10.61 -0.06 -6.90
N THR A 7 11.67 0.08 -7.72
CA THR A 7 12.35 1.35 -7.94
C THR A 7 12.48 1.71 -9.42
N ASP A 8 12.37 0.73 -10.32
CA ASP A 8 12.59 0.90 -11.76
C ASP A 8 11.41 0.33 -12.55
N GLN A 9 10.64 1.22 -13.16
CA GLN A 9 9.49 0.83 -13.97
C GLN A 9 9.90 -0.03 -15.16
N ALA A 10 11.05 0.23 -15.76
CA ALA A 10 11.51 -0.51 -16.93
C ALA A 10 11.84 -1.97 -16.63
N ALA A 11 12.20 -2.29 -15.38
CA ALA A 11 12.48 -3.66 -14.95
C ALA A 11 11.22 -4.54 -14.82
N GLY A 12 10.04 -3.92 -14.76
CA GLY A 12 8.79 -4.64 -14.57
C GLY A 12 8.79 -5.46 -13.28
N THR A 13 8.14 -6.62 -13.30
CA THR A 13 8.06 -7.48 -12.11
C THR A 13 9.41 -8.08 -11.70
N ALA A 14 10.38 -8.15 -12.60
CA ALA A 14 11.75 -8.59 -12.27
C ALA A 14 12.47 -7.62 -11.33
N GLY A 15 12.01 -6.37 -11.25
CA GLY A 15 12.56 -5.36 -10.34
C GLY A 15 12.00 -5.39 -8.93
N MET A 16 11.14 -6.35 -8.59
CA MET A 16 10.59 -6.49 -7.24
C MET A 16 11.63 -7.02 -6.27
N SER A 17 11.69 -6.41 -5.08
CA SER A 17 12.59 -6.82 -4.00
C SER A 17 11.82 -6.92 -2.68
N LEU A 18 12.13 -7.95 -1.89
CA LEU A 18 11.60 -8.08 -0.52
C LEU A 18 12.55 -7.37 0.45
N VAL A 19 12.00 -6.42 1.19
CA VAL A 19 12.78 -5.61 2.13
C VAL A 19 12.08 -5.51 3.49
N GLU A 20 12.86 -5.16 4.52
CA GLU A 20 12.30 -4.75 5.81
C GLU A 20 12.02 -3.26 5.80
N ARG A 21 10.85 -2.88 6.33
CA ARG A 21 10.46 -1.48 6.51
C ARG A 21 9.85 -1.28 7.89
N PRO A 22 9.96 -0.07 8.45
CA PRO A 22 9.26 0.23 9.70
C PRO A 22 7.75 0.18 9.49
N GLU A 23 7.01 -0.18 10.53
CA GLU A 23 5.56 -0.10 10.50
C GLU A 23 5.13 1.36 10.35
N PRO A 24 4.19 1.68 9.45
CA PRO A 24 3.75 3.05 9.28
C PRO A 24 2.92 3.50 10.50
N PRO A 25 3.05 4.77 10.92
CA PRO A 25 2.14 5.35 11.92
C PRO A 25 0.80 5.70 11.27
N ALA A 26 -0.27 5.71 12.07
CA ALA A 26 -1.56 6.18 11.62
C ALA A 26 -1.57 7.70 11.55
N ALA A 27 -1.55 8.27 10.35
CA ALA A 27 -1.67 9.70 10.14
C ALA A 27 -3.13 10.16 10.32
N ILE A 28 -3.36 11.48 10.30
CA ILE A 28 -4.70 12.06 10.40
C ILE A 28 -5.58 11.49 9.28
N ASN A 29 -6.78 11.03 9.64
CA ASN A 29 -7.77 10.41 8.75
C ASN A 29 -7.32 9.10 8.09
N ASP A 30 -6.21 8.52 8.52
CA ASP A 30 -5.74 7.24 8.03
C ASP A 30 -6.08 6.09 8.98
N VAL A 31 -6.02 4.88 8.44
CA VAL A 31 -6.10 3.66 9.23
C VAL A 31 -4.88 2.79 8.93
N ILE A 32 -4.48 2.02 9.92
CA ILE A 32 -3.47 0.97 9.75
C ILE A 32 -4.20 -0.36 9.66
N VAL A 33 -3.89 -1.12 8.63
CA VAL A 33 -4.49 -2.44 8.38
C VAL A 33 -3.39 -3.49 8.43
N GLN A 34 -3.62 -4.53 9.22
CA GLN A 34 -2.81 -5.74 9.13
C GLN A 34 -3.29 -6.52 7.91
N VAL A 35 -2.50 -6.52 6.85
CA VAL A 35 -2.86 -7.12 5.57
C VAL A 35 -2.81 -8.64 5.67
N HIS A 36 -3.91 -9.31 5.30
CA HIS A 36 -3.97 -10.76 5.17
C HIS A 36 -3.72 -11.20 3.73
N ALA A 37 -4.17 -10.42 2.76
CA ALA A 37 -3.95 -10.68 1.35
C ALA A 37 -3.99 -9.37 0.56
N SER A 38 -3.20 -9.30 -0.50
CA SER A 38 -3.20 -8.19 -1.44
C SER A 38 -3.08 -8.76 -2.84
N GLY A 39 -4.07 -8.49 -3.69
CA GLY A 39 -4.02 -8.90 -5.09
C GLY A 39 -3.10 -7.98 -5.88
N PHE A 40 -2.47 -8.54 -6.89
CA PHE A 40 -1.58 -7.82 -7.79
C PHE A 40 -1.64 -8.43 -9.17
N VAL A 41 -1.73 -7.59 -10.20
CA VAL A 41 -1.59 -8.01 -11.60
C VAL A 41 -0.41 -7.27 -12.22
N PRO A 42 0.40 -7.92 -13.09
CA PRO A 42 1.61 -7.29 -13.64
C PRO A 42 1.37 -5.97 -14.38
N THR A 43 0.18 -5.77 -14.94
CA THR A 43 -0.20 -4.53 -15.63
C THR A 43 -0.23 -3.32 -14.69
N GLU A 44 -0.35 -3.51 -13.37
CA GLU A 44 -0.27 -2.42 -12.39
C GLU A 44 1.09 -1.74 -12.40
N MET A 45 2.12 -2.40 -12.89
CA MET A 45 3.46 -1.80 -13.05
C MET A 45 3.46 -0.65 -14.06
N ALA A 46 2.46 -0.58 -14.95
CA ALA A 46 2.31 0.53 -15.91
C ALA A 46 1.40 1.65 -15.39
N TRP A 47 0.74 1.47 -14.26
CA TRP A 47 -0.17 2.49 -13.72
C TRP A 47 0.61 3.65 -13.10
N PRO A 48 0.26 4.90 -13.40
CA PRO A 48 0.95 6.06 -12.81
C PRO A 48 0.96 6.06 -11.29
N SER A 49 -0.11 5.60 -10.65
CA SER A 49 -0.24 5.56 -9.19
C SER A 49 0.75 4.61 -8.51
N THR A 50 1.36 3.68 -9.24
CA THR A 50 2.44 2.84 -8.72
C THR A 50 3.73 3.65 -8.51
N TRP A 51 3.98 4.67 -9.34
CA TRP A 51 5.25 5.37 -9.41
C TRP A 51 5.22 6.79 -8.88
N THR A 52 4.05 7.43 -8.88
CA THR A 52 3.90 8.82 -8.43
C THR A 52 2.72 8.96 -7.47
N ASP A 53 2.80 9.94 -6.57
CA ASP A 53 1.70 10.30 -5.68
C ASP A 53 0.68 11.22 -6.40
N ARG A 54 -0.36 11.66 -5.67
CA ARG A 54 -1.39 12.54 -6.23
C ARG A 54 -0.85 13.90 -6.70
N ALA A 55 0.28 14.32 -6.15
CA ALA A 55 0.93 15.57 -6.54
C ALA A 55 1.93 15.38 -7.68
N GLY A 56 2.03 14.17 -8.25
CA GLY A 56 2.97 13.83 -9.32
C GLY A 56 4.40 13.61 -8.86
N ARG A 57 4.64 13.50 -7.54
CA ARG A 57 5.97 13.26 -6.99
C ARG A 57 6.32 11.78 -7.07
N ASP A 58 7.62 11.50 -7.24
CA ASP A 58 8.17 10.15 -7.25
C ASP A 58 7.92 9.46 -5.90
N ARG A 59 7.33 8.26 -5.94
CA ARG A 59 7.06 7.42 -4.77
C ARG A 59 8.11 6.35 -4.54
N THR A 60 9.08 6.21 -5.42
CA THR A 60 10.04 5.11 -5.31
C THR A 60 11.00 5.28 -4.13
N PRO A 61 11.41 4.19 -3.47
CA PRO A 61 10.92 2.81 -3.63
C PRO A 61 9.45 2.69 -3.22
N SER A 62 8.59 2.20 -4.12
CA SER A 62 7.18 2.07 -3.83
C SER A 62 6.77 0.62 -3.61
N ILE A 63 5.70 0.44 -2.82
CA ILE A 63 5.06 -0.86 -2.63
C ILE A 63 3.95 -0.94 -3.67
N PRO A 64 4.05 -1.84 -4.68
CA PRO A 64 3.01 -1.97 -5.69
C PRO A 64 1.76 -2.63 -5.11
N GLY A 65 0.65 -2.52 -5.86
CA GLY A 65 -0.62 -3.11 -5.49
C GLY A 65 -1.66 -2.05 -5.12
N HIS A 66 -2.92 -2.34 -5.45
CA HIS A 66 -4.02 -1.40 -5.31
C HIS A 66 -5.22 -2.02 -4.61
N GLU A 67 -5.08 -3.25 -4.09
CA GLU A 67 -6.14 -3.89 -3.31
C GLU A 67 -5.57 -4.60 -2.10
N LEU A 68 -6.40 -4.73 -1.08
CA LEU A 68 -6.04 -5.48 0.11
C LEU A 68 -7.28 -6.03 0.82
N THR A 69 -7.06 -7.07 1.62
CA THR A 69 -7.97 -7.48 2.68
C THR A 69 -7.17 -7.60 3.98
N GLY A 70 -7.80 -7.28 5.09
CA GLY A 70 -7.12 -7.36 6.38
C GLY A 70 -7.98 -6.88 7.52
N VAL A 71 -7.33 -6.60 8.64
CA VAL A 71 -7.98 -6.18 9.88
C VAL A 71 -7.40 -4.83 10.31
N VAL A 72 -8.27 -3.89 10.69
CA VAL A 72 -7.86 -2.58 11.20
C VAL A 72 -7.17 -2.77 12.55
N THR A 73 -5.95 -2.25 12.69
CA THR A 73 -5.16 -2.33 13.93
C THR A 73 -4.98 -0.99 14.62
N ALA A 74 -5.11 0.12 13.91
CA ALA A 74 -5.02 1.46 14.47
C ALA A 74 -5.81 2.46 13.64
N LEU A 75 -6.33 3.50 14.31
CA LEU A 75 -7.05 4.60 13.67
C LEU A 75 -6.27 5.88 13.86
N GLY A 76 -6.09 6.65 12.80
CA GLY A 76 -5.58 8.01 12.89
C GLY A 76 -6.63 8.97 13.42
N TYR A 77 -6.19 10.10 13.96
CA TYR A 77 -7.08 11.14 14.46
C TYR A 77 -8.06 11.60 13.37
N GLY A 78 -9.32 11.72 13.73
CA GLY A 78 -10.38 12.15 12.82
C GLY A 78 -11.01 11.04 11.99
N THR A 79 -10.50 9.81 12.05
CA THR A 79 -11.07 8.68 11.31
C THR A 79 -12.41 8.28 11.93
N THR A 80 -13.42 8.15 11.07
CA THR A 80 -14.78 7.71 11.46
C THR A 80 -15.25 6.56 10.58
N GLY A 81 -16.25 5.81 11.05
CA GLY A 81 -16.86 4.73 10.28
C GLY A 81 -16.12 3.40 10.30
N LEU A 82 -14.96 3.34 10.95
CA LEU A 82 -14.16 2.12 11.11
C LEU A 82 -13.79 1.91 12.57
N SER A 83 -13.55 0.67 12.95
CA SER A 83 -13.15 0.30 14.30
C SER A 83 -11.95 -0.65 14.27
N VAL A 84 -11.10 -0.55 15.29
CA VAL A 84 -10.02 -1.53 15.49
C VAL A 84 -10.61 -2.93 15.63
N GLY A 85 -10.03 -3.90 14.94
CA GLY A 85 -10.51 -5.28 14.86
C GLY A 85 -11.50 -5.55 13.72
N GLN A 86 -11.96 -4.53 13.03
CA GLN A 86 -12.87 -4.67 11.90
C GLN A 86 -12.14 -5.26 10.68
N ARG A 87 -12.78 -6.22 10.02
CA ARG A 87 -12.30 -6.71 8.72
C ARG A 87 -12.66 -5.73 7.63
N VAL A 88 -11.69 -5.49 6.74
CA VAL A 88 -11.86 -4.56 5.63
C VAL A 88 -11.30 -5.16 4.36
N PHE A 89 -11.82 -4.72 3.23
CA PHE A 89 -11.16 -4.88 1.93
C PHE A 89 -11.22 -3.55 1.19
N ARG A 90 -10.26 -3.34 0.32
CA ARG A 90 -10.24 -2.13 -0.49
C ARG A 90 -9.62 -2.42 -1.85
N VAL A 91 -10.19 -1.79 -2.87
CA VAL A 91 -9.65 -1.74 -4.21
C VAL A 91 -9.42 -0.27 -4.58
N ARG A 92 -8.27 0.03 -5.13
CA ARG A 92 -7.90 1.37 -5.57
C ARG A 92 -7.42 1.33 -7.01
N PRO A 93 -7.97 2.16 -7.89
CA PRO A 93 -7.45 2.28 -9.26
C PRO A 93 -6.07 2.93 -9.29
#